data_358f069ce895901bfe4c4798c85634d6
#
_entry.id   358f069ce895901bfe4c4798c85634d6
#
_cell.length_a   1.000
_cell.length_b   1.000
_cell.length_c   1.000
_cell.angle_alpha   90.00
_cell.angle_beta   90.00
_cell.angle_gamma   90.00
#
_symmetry.space_group_name_H-M   'P 1'
#
loop_
_entity.id
_entity.type
_entity.pdbx_description
1 polymer ?
#
loop_
_entity_poly.entity_id
_entity_poly.type
_entity_poly.pdbx_seq_one_letter_code
_entity_poly.pdbx_strand_id
1 'polypeptide(L)'
;MKVLFLKITLRASYVHSLKEKRMIMRSITQRLKNKFNISIAECDTQDIHTIINIGIVSLCGSSSQVDSKAEDIINFIECNTDAEIINIEKDEDIF
;
A
#
# COMPACT_ATOMS: atom_id res chain seq x y z
N MET A 1 2.45 7.08 21.40
CA MET A 1 1.94 7.13 20.02
C MET A 1 2.10 5.77 19.37
N LYS A 2 1.17 5.42 18.51
CA LYS A 2 1.16 4.15 17.79
C LYS A 2 1.68 4.34 16.38
N VAL A 3 2.35 3.31 15.84
CA VAL A 3 2.84 3.31 14.46
C VAL A 3 2.22 2.12 13.74
N LEU A 4 1.54 2.40 12.64
CA LEU A 4 1.00 1.37 11.74
C LEU A 4 2.04 1.03 10.68
N PHE A 5 2.29 -0.27 10.48
CA PHE A 5 3.08 -0.81 9.37
C PHE A 5 2.16 -1.68 8.50
N LEU A 6 2.14 -1.41 7.21
CA LEU A 6 1.44 -2.25 6.24
C LEU A 6 2.38 -2.61 5.10
N LYS A 7 2.29 -3.87 4.66
CA LYS A 7 2.88 -4.30 3.40
C LYS A 7 1.79 -5.00 2.61
N ILE A 8 1.47 -4.46 1.45
CA ILE A 8 0.38 -4.95 0.60
C ILE A 8 0.99 -5.42 -0.70
N THR A 9 0.72 -6.68 -1.06
CA THR A 9 1.20 -7.27 -2.29
C THR A 9 0.06 -7.34 -3.30
N LEU A 10 0.28 -6.76 -4.47
CA LEU A 10 -0.67 -6.75 -5.57
C LEU A 10 -0.13 -7.58 -6.73
N ARG A 11 -1.03 -8.28 -7.42
CA ARG A 11 -0.74 -8.91 -8.71
C ARG A 11 -1.44 -8.13 -9.82
N ALA A 12 -0.66 -7.71 -10.80
CA ALA A 12 -1.13 -6.99 -11.98
C ALA A 12 -0.77 -7.78 -13.24
N SER A 13 -1.47 -8.89 -13.47
CA SER A 13 -1.18 -9.86 -14.56
C SER A 13 -1.27 -9.23 -15.94
N TYR A 14 -2.05 -8.15 -16.09
CA TYR A 14 -2.25 -7.42 -17.33
C TYR A 14 -1.11 -6.46 -17.67
N VAL A 15 -0.15 -6.26 -16.78
CA VAL A 15 1.00 -5.38 -16.99
C VAL A 15 2.08 -6.08 -17.81
N HIS A 16 2.57 -5.44 -18.86
CA HIS A 16 3.53 -6.02 -19.80
C HIS A 16 4.95 -5.49 -19.65
N SER A 17 5.18 -4.48 -18.82
CA SER A 17 6.50 -3.88 -18.68
C SER A 17 6.68 -3.21 -17.33
N LEU A 18 7.93 -2.98 -16.93
CA LEU A 18 8.26 -2.20 -15.73
C LEU A 18 7.78 -0.75 -15.85
N LYS A 19 7.76 -0.21 -17.06
CA LYS A 19 7.26 1.16 -17.31
C LYS A 19 5.78 1.26 -16.95
N GLU A 20 4.95 0.31 -17.38
CA GLU A 20 3.53 0.26 -17.03
C GLU A 20 3.34 0.10 -15.52
N LYS A 21 4.10 -0.78 -14.88
CA LYS A 21 4.07 -0.98 -13.43
C LYS A 21 4.38 0.32 -12.69
N ARG A 22 5.41 1.05 -13.11
CA ARG A 22 5.80 2.32 -12.48
C ARG A 22 4.70 3.36 -12.58
N MET A 23 3.96 3.39 -13.69
CA MET A 23 2.82 4.28 -13.86
C MET A 23 1.71 3.95 -12.87
N ILE A 24 1.38 2.66 -12.70
CA ILE A 24 0.39 2.19 -11.73
C ILE A 24 0.84 2.55 -10.31
N MET A 25 2.08 2.27 -9.96
CA MET A 25 2.62 2.55 -8.64
C MET A 25 2.61 4.05 -8.33
N ARG A 26 2.96 4.89 -9.29
CA ARG A 26 2.93 6.34 -9.15
C ARG A 26 1.51 6.84 -8.91
N SER A 27 0.54 6.33 -9.66
CA SER A 27 -0.87 6.69 -9.52
C SER A 27 -1.42 6.32 -8.15
N ILE A 28 -1.20 5.09 -7.71
CA ILE A 28 -1.64 4.61 -6.39
C ILE A 28 -0.98 5.44 -5.27
N THR A 29 0.32 5.65 -5.36
CA THR A 29 1.09 6.43 -4.38
C THR A 29 0.53 7.83 -4.22
N GLN A 30 0.30 8.51 -5.32
CA GLN A 30 -0.22 9.88 -5.31
C GLN A 30 -1.61 9.95 -4.71
N ARG A 31 -2.50 9.04 -5.09
CA ARG A 31 -3.87 8.99 -4.58
C ARG A 31 -3.90 8.70 -3.08
N LEU A 32 -3.09 7.75 -2.61
CA LEU A 32 -2.98 7.43 -1.19
C LEU A 32 -2.44 8.59 -0.37
N LYS A 33 -1.40 9.26 -0.86
CA LYS A 33 -0.83 10.44 -0.18
C LYS A 33 -1.82 11.60 -0.11
N ASN A 34 -2.66 11.76 -1.12
CA ASN A 34 -3.68 12.81 -1.13
C ASN A 34 -4.79 12.54 -0.12
N LYS A 35 -5.09 11.29 0.17
CA LYS A 35 -6.17 10.91 1.06
C LYS A 35 -5.71 10.66 2.50
N PHE A 36 -4.53 10.10 2.68
CA PHE A 36 -4.02 9.67 3.99
C PHE A 36 -2.70 10.35 4.32
N ASN A 37 -2.49 10.62 5.60
CA ASN A 37 -1.19 11.08 6.09
C ASN A 37 -0.30 9.85 6.34
N ILE A 38 0.45 9.45 5.31
CA ILE A 38 1.25 8.24 5.32
C ILE A 38 2.61 8.46 4.64
N SER A 39 3.55 7.60 4.97
CA SER A 39 4.77 7.39 4.18
C SER A 39 4.59 6.11 3.38
N ILE A 40 4.91 6.13 2.10
CA ILE A 40 4.67 5.03 1.17
C ILE A 40 5.84 4.85 0.20
N ALA A 41 6.19 3.59 -0.07
CA ALA A 41 7.19 3.24 -1.07
C ALA A 41 6.91 1.86 -1.63
N GLU A 42 7.38 1.62 -2.86
CA GLU A 42 7.47 0.26 -3.39
C GLU A 42 8.66 -0.44 -2.73
N CYS A 43 8.52 -1.73 -2.41
CA CYS A 43 9.58 -2.54 -1.81
C CYS A 43 9.67 -3.91 -2.47
N ASP A 44 10.80 -4.58 -2.28
CA ASP A 44 11.12 -5.97 -2.67
C ASP A 44 11.10 -6.26 -4.17
N THR A 45 9.97 -6.17 -4.85
CA THR A 45 9.77 -6.69 -6.21
C THR A 45 9.91 -5.64 -7.31
N GLN A 46 10.83 -4.68 -7.16
CA GLN A 46 10.98 -3.58 -8.12
C GLN A 46 11.25 -4.06 -9.55
N ASP A 47 11.91 -5.20 -9.71
CA ASP A 47 12.29 -5.74 -11.03
C ASP A 47 11.25 -6.70 -11.63
N ILE A 48 10.15 -6.97 -10.93
CA ILE A 48 9.07 -7.86 -11.39
C ILE A 48 7.87 -7.02 -11.78
N HIS A 49 7.52 -7.02 -13.08
CA HIS A 49 6.48 -6.10 -13.57
C HIS A 49 5.04 -6.49 -13.19
N THR A 50 4.79 -7.76 -12.84
CA THR A 50 3.45 -8.23 -12.48
C THR A 50 3.16 -8.22 -11.00
N ILE A 51 4.16 -7.99 -10.14
CA ILE A 51 4.02 -7.99 -8.68
C ILE A 51 4.41 -6.62 -8.14
N ILE A 52 3.55 -6.05 -7.30
CA ILE A 52 3.77 -4.76 -6.64
C ILE A 52 3.68 -4.98 -5.14
N ASN A 53 4.76 -4.70 -4.42
CA ASN A 53 4.76 -4.65 -2.96
C ASN A 53 4.78 -3.20 -2.50
N ILE A 54 3.77 -2.80 -1.76
CA ILE A 54 3.62 -1.44 -1.24
C ILE A 54 3.86 -1.46 0.26
N GLY A 55 4.90 -0.74 0.70
CA GLY A 55 5.15 -0.51 2.12
C GLY A 55 4.55 0.81 2.57
N ILE A 56 3.81 0.80 3.67
CA ILE A 56 3.14 1.98 4.23
C ILE A 56 3.43 2.07 5.73
N VAL A 57 3.74 3.27 6.19
CA VAL A 57 3.92 3.60 7.61
C VAL A 57 3.07 4.81 7.93
N SER A 58 2.39 4.80 9.07
CA SER A 58 1.57 5.92 9.52
C SER A 58 1.52 6.03 11.04
N LEU A 59 1.50 7.25 11.53
CA LEU A 59 1.29 7.55 12.94
C LEU A 59 -0.20 7.51 13.26
N CYS A 60 -0.54 6.91 14.40
CA CYS A 60 -1.90 6.81 14.91
C CYS A 60 -1.93 7.12 16.41
N GLY A 61 -3.06 7.58 16.91
CA GLY A 61 -3.22 7.92 18.33
C GLY A 61 -3.57 6.74 19.23
N SER A 62 -4.13 5.67 18.65
CA SER A 62 -4.61 4.50 19.41
C SER A 62 -4.62 3.24 18.55
N SER A 63 -4.75 2.07 19.18
CA SER A 63 -4.88 0.81 18.45
C SER A 63 -6.13 0.76 17.58
N SER A 64 -7.23 1.33 18.02
CA SER A 64 -8.45 1.39 17.21
C SER A 64 -8.24 2.24 15.94
N GLN A 65 -7.47 3.32 16.02
CA GLN A 65 -7.10 4.11 14.86
C GLN A 65 -6.17 3.37 13.91
N VAL A 66 -5.25 2.55 14.44
CA VAL A 66 -4.39 1.68 13.62
C VAL A 66 -5.26 0.74 12.78
N ASP A 67 -6.21 0.06 13.40
CA ASP A 67 -7.09 -0.89 12.72
C ASP A 67 -7.98 -0.21 11.69
N SER A 68 -8.63 0.90 12.05
CA SER A 68 -9.46 1.68 11.16
C SER A 68 -8.69 2.19 9.94
N LYS A 69 -7.51 2.73 10.17
CA LYS A 69 -6.69 3.31 9.09
C LYS A 69 -6.18 2.23 8.14
N ALA A 70 -5.77 1.08 8.68
CA ALA A 70 -5.37 -0.07 7.86
C ALA A 70 -6.51 -0.52 6.97
N GLU A 71 -7.72 -0.68 7.51
CA GLU A 71 -8.91 -1.08 6.77
C GLU A 71 -9.25 -0.07 5.67
N ASP A 72 -9.24 1.23 6.00
CA ASP A 72 -9.54 2.30 5.04
C ASP A 72 -8.52 2.32 3.89
N ILE A 73 -7.23 2.13 4.18
CA ILE A 73 -6.18 2.07 3.16
C ILE A 73 -6.39 0.87 2.24
N ILE A 74 -6.64 -0.30 2.80
CA ILE A 74 -6.87 -1.53 2.03
C ILE A 74 -8.08 -1.37 1.11
N ASN A 75 -9.19 -0.89 1.64
CA ASN A 75 -10.41 -0.66 0.87
C ASN A 75 -10.19 0.38 -0.23
N PHE A 76 -9.44 1.43 0.04
CA PHE A 76 -9.11 2.44 -0.96
C PHE A 76 -8.30 1.85 -2.11
N ILE A 77 -7.31 1.01 -1.81
CA ILE A 77 -6.50 0.35 -2.85
C ILE A 77 -7.38 -0.55 -3.70
N GLU A 78 -8.22 -1.37 -3.09
CA GLU A 78 -9.15 -2.25 -3.83
C GLU A 78 -10.04 -1.47 -4.79
N CYS A 79 -10.52 -0.29 -4.39
CA CYS A 79 -11.41 0.54 -5.19
C CYS A 79 -10.71 1.37 -6.27
N ASN A 80 -9.38 1.50 -6.21
CA ASN A 80 -8.63 2.42 -7.07
C ASN A 80 -7.57 1.75 -7.95
N THR A 81 -7.59 0.43 -8.05
CA THR A 81 -6.72 -0.33 -8.94
C THR A 81 -7.42 -1.58 -9.43
N ASP A 82 -7.07 -2.01 -10.64
CA ASP A 82 -7.51 -3.28 -11.21
C ASP A 82 -6.60 -4.45 -10.78
N ALA A 83 -5.49 -4.16 -10.12
CA ALA A 83 -4.60 -5.18 -9.60
C ALA A 83 -5.25 -5.90 -8.42
N GLU A 84 -4.95 -7.18 -8.28
CA GLU A 84 -5.49 -8.04 -7.24
C GLU A 84 -4.62 -7.98 -5.98
N ILE A 85 -5.21 -7.75 -4.81
CA ILE A 85 -4.50 -7.90 -3.54
C ILE A 85 -4.34 -9.38 -3.25
N ILE A 86 -3.09 -9.86 -3.17
CA ILE A 86 -2.80 -11.28 -2.94
C ILE A 86 -2.19 -11.55 -1.57
N ASN A 87 -1.70 -10.52 -0.88
CA ASN A 87 -1.19 -10.66 0.48
C ASN A 87 -1.23 -9.33 1.21
N ILE A 88 -1.46 -9.37 2.51
CA ILE A 88 -1.43 -8.22 3.41
C ILE A 88 -0.68 -8.62 4.67
N GLU A 89 0.36 -7.86 5.00
CA GLU A 89 1.07 -7.95 6.28
C GLU A 89 0.82 -6.66 7.04
N LYS A 90 0.43 -6.79 8.30
CA LYS A 90 0.13 -5.66 9.17
C LYS A 90 0.82 -5.83 10.50
N ASP A 91 1.41 -4.77 11.00
CA ASP A 91 2.00 -4.71 12.32
C ASP A 91 1.75 -3.34 12.94
N GLU A 92 1.90 -3.25 14.25
CA GLU A 92 1.88 -1.97 14.96
C GLU A 92 2.94 -1.96 16.05
N ASP A 93 3.45 -0.78 16.34
CA ASP A 93 4.42 -0.56 17.40
C ASP A 93 4.02 0.67 18.23
N ILE A 94 4.59 0.78 19.40
CA ILE A 94 4.36 1.87 20.33
C ILE A 94 5.66 2.63 20.55
N PHE A 95 5.55 3.95 20.50
CA PHE A 95 6.65 4.82 20.85
C PHE A 95 6.24 5.86 21.88
#